data_20f65230d70b3cc100e1ba0e6b87625d
#
_entry.id   20f65230d70b3cc100e1ba0e6b87625d
#
_cell.length_a   1.000
_cell.length_b   1.000
_cell.length_c   1.000
_cell.angle_alpha   90.00
_cell.angle_beta   90.00
_cell.angle_gamma   90.00
#
_symmetry.space_group_name_H-M   'P 1'
#
loop_
_entity.id
_entity.type
_entity.pdbx_description
1 polymer ?
#
loop_
_entity_poly.entity_id
_entity_poly.type
_entity_poly.pdbx_seq_one_letter_code
_entity_poly.pdbx_strand_id
1 'polypeptide(L)'
;MVYWLSLYALMPTGMGLLSNYFRKESLMIDLNIHDAQRKKNIERCKQKGILLPTFAQMRDPSRIPSSVKNELSNIGLWDVHPRNLFRVTWHNEPKEFGGGYGSVNYIEIPRAITGTKARIVGLAGKWFPTGAHKVGAAYACLSPELVTGRFDPTTKKAVWPSTGNYCRGGAYISRLLSCPSVAILPAEMSRERFEWLKTMAEEVIATPGCESNVKEIFDKCVELQKTRSDVVIFNQFDQLPNHLWHYAITGPAMEEVFRAVGGPNSHVGGIVLSSGSAGTLGSGSYIKEKFPGAKLAVGEALQCPTILENGFGGHRIEGIGDKHIPWIHNFRDTDAAVGVDDELPMRFIRLFNEPAGRKALIDAGADPAVVEKLEWLGISGVGNLIAAIKFAKYYELGEDDIVFTMFTDSMAMYQSRLAELTAERGAYDQRQADRDLDRLAGLSVDHVFEMTHVDKRRAHNLKYFTWIEQLGKDLSELRAQWDDYRNYWGGLHGQVGALDGLIEDFNAEVLR
;
A
#
# COMPACT_ATOMS: atom_id res chain seq x y z
N MET A 1 -46.83 -13.63 17.03
CA MET A 1 -47.41 -12.43 17.60
C MET A 1 -47.09 -12.44 19.11
N VAL A 2 -46.46 -11.36 19.61
CA VAL A 2 -46.14 -11.13 21.03
C VAL A 2 -45.07 -12.03 21.65
N TYR A 3 -43.87 -11.50 21.80
CA TYR A 3 -42.97 -11.45 22.96
C TYR A 3 -41.54 -11.06 22.51
N TRP A 4 -41.30 -9.76 22.33
CA TRP A 4 -39.97 -9.13 22.35
C TRP A 4 -40.15 -7.66 22.74
N LEU A 5 -40.51 -7.40 23.99
CA LEU A 5 -40.41 -6.08 24.63
C LEU A 5 -40.16 -6.36 26.10
N SER A 6 -38.93 -6.16 26.52
CA SER A 6 -38.48 -5.82 27.88
C SER A 6 -37.17 -6.56 28.26
N LEU A 7 -36.07 -6.01 27.82
CA LEU A 7 -34.74 -6.19 28.43
C LEU A 7 -33.83 -4.99 28.07
N TYR A 8 -34.35 -3.78 28.33
CA TYR A 8 -33.56 -2.55 28.32
C TYR A 8 -33.63 -1.93 29.72
N ALA A 9 -32.99 -2.54 30.69
CA ALA A 9 -32.64 -1.87 31.94
C ALA A 9 -31.73 -2.81 32.73
N LEU A 10 -30.42 -2.54 32.67
CA LEU A 10 -29.37 -2.82 33.63
C LEU A 10 -28.05 -3.06 32.90
N MET A 11 -27.49 -1.99 32.31
CA MET A 11 -26.06 -1.97 32.02
C MET A 11 -25.38 -0.99 32.98
N PRO A 12 -24.20 -1.34 33.55
CA PRO A 12 -23.50 -0.47 34.48
C PRO A 12 -22.99 0.80 33.77
N THR A 13 -23.04 1.91 34.47
CA THR A 13 -22.63 3.28 34.08
C THR A 13 -21.14 3.46 33.76
N GLY A 14 -20.47 2.41 33.24
CA GLY A 14 -19.05 2.45 32.84
C GLY A 14 -18.78 2.66 31.35
N MET A 15 -19.80 2.54 30.47
CA MET A 15 -19.61 2.67 29.02
C MET A 15 -19.62 4.12 28.50
N GLY A 16 -19.98 5.09 29.33
CA GLY A 16 -20.04 6.52 28.94
C GLY A 16 -18.69 7.20 28.74
N LEU A 17 -17.59 6.60 29.20
CA LEU A 17 -16.25 7.21 29.11
C LEU A 17 -15.46 6.80 27.85
N LEU A 18 -15.85 5.74 27.13
CA LEU A 18 -15.21 5.32 25.90
C LEU A 18 -15.73 6.06 24.66
N SER A 19 -16.97 6.58 24.70
CA SER A 19 -17.57 7.27 23.54
C SER A 19 -16.98 8.66 23.26
N ASN A 20 -16.28 9.27 24.23
CA ASN A 20 -15.63 10.58 24.07
C ASN A 20 -14.19 10.51 23.51
N TYR A 21 -13.61 9.31 23.33
CA TYR A 21 -12.27 9.14 22.79
C TYR A 21 -12.22 9.03 21.27
N PHE A 22 -13.30 8.60 20.63
CA PHE A 22 -13.43 8.64 19.18
C PHE A 22 -14.17 9.91 18.79
N ARG A 23 -13.43 10.93 18.35
CA ARG A 23 -14.01 12.08 17.64
C ARG A 23 -15.01 11.52 16.63
N LYS A 24 -16.16 12.16 16.48
CA LYS A 24 -17.03 12.01 15.31
C LYS A 24 -16.16 12.28 14.08
N GLU A 25 -15.49 11.23 13.57
CA GLU A 25 -14.74 11.34 12.32
C GLU A 25 -15.78 11.66 11.25
N SER A 26 -15.55 12.71 10.49
CA SER A 26 -16.37 13.02 9.32
C SER A 26 -16.26 11.82 8.36
N LEU A 27 -17.33 11.51 7.62
CA LEU A 27 -17.37 10.47 6.60
C LEU A 27 -16.30 10.64 5.48
N MET A 28 -15.41 11.62 5.59
CA MET A 28 -14.38 12.04 4.64
C MET A 28 -13.17 12.58 5.40
N ILE A 29 -12.10 12.87 4.68
CA ILE A 29 -10.93 13.55 5.23
C ILE A 29 -11.38 14.92 5.77
N ASP A 30 -11.12 15.19 7.03
CA ASP A 30 -11.44 16.46 7.65
C ASP A 30 -10.44 17.54 7.18
N LEU A 31 -10.93 18.48 6.38
CA LEU A 31 -10.16 19.59 5.82
C LEU A 31 -10.41 20.93 6.56
N ASN A 32 -11.05 20.91 7.73
CA ASN A 32 -11.26 22.11 8.54
C ASN A 32 -9.94 22.69 9.02
N ILE A 33 -9.77 23.99 8.87
CA ILE A 33 -8.52 24.70 9.21
C ILE A 33 -8.53 25.10 10.69
N HIS A 34 -7.43 24.81 11.37
CA HIS A 34 -7.10 25.26 12.72
C HIS A 34 -6.07 26.39 12.64
N ASP A 35 -6.51 27.62 12.39
CA ASP A 35 -5.68 28.76 12.02
C ASP A 35 -4.46 28.99 12.92
N ALA A 36 -4.64 28.93 14.24
CA ALA A 36 -3.55 29.19 15.18
C ALA A 36 -2.38 28.20 15.04
N GLN A 37 -2.69 26.91 14.89
CA GLN A 37 -1.67 25.88 14.71
C GLN A 37 -1.14 25.86 13.28
N ARG A 38 -2.01 26.07 12.28
CA ARG A 38 -1.59 26.16 10.88
C ARG A 38 -0.54 27.25 10.69
N LYS A 39 -0.71 28.45 11.29
CA LYS A 39 0.30 29.52 11.25
C LYS A 39 1.65 29.09 11.82
N LYS A 40 1.65 28.36 12.94
CA LYS A 40 2.90 27.81 13.53
C LYS A 40 3.56 26.79 12.60
N ASN A 41 2.76 25.94 11.95
CA ASN A 41 3.27 24.95 10.99
C ASN A 41 3.88 25.64 9.75
N ILE A 42 3.26 26.70 9.22
CA ILE A 42 3.79 27.52 8.12
C ILE A 42 5.15 28.12 8.51
N GLU A 43 5.22 28.79 9.67
CA GLU A 43 6.47 29.39 10.12
C GLU A 43 7.58 28.36 10.30
N ARG A 44 7.25 27.19 10.85
CA ARG A 44 8.19 26.07 10.97
C ARG A 44 8.67 25.58 9.59
N CYS A 45 7.77 25.42 8.64
CA CYS A 45 8.11 24.97 7.28
C CYS A 45 8.98 26.03 6.57
N LYS A 46 8.71 27.32 6.76
CA LYS A 46 9.53 28.43 6.27
C LYS A 46 10.96 28.36 6.79
N GLN A 47 11.12 28.22 8.11
CA GLN A 47 12.43 28.11 8.77
C GLN A 47 13.23 26.87 8.30
N LYS A 48 12.55 25.79 7.93
CA LYS A 48 13.14 24.52 7.50
C LYS A 48 13.26 24.37 5.99
N GLY A 49 12.78 25.34 5.21
CA GLY A 49 12.75 25.26 3.75
C GLY A 49 11.85 24.15 3.20
N ILE A 50 10.78 23.78 3.92
CA ILE A 50 9.89 22.67 3.55
C ILE A 50 8.77 23.21 2.68
N LEU A 51 8.61 22.62 1.49
CA LEU A 51 7.45 22.78 0.60
C LEU A 51 6.81 21.41 0.40
N LEU A 52 5.49 21.37 0.35
CA LEU A 52 4.73 20.15 0.17
C LEU A 52 4.30 19.99 -1.30
N PRO A 53 4.55 18.85 -1.96
CA PRO A 53 4.00 18.61 -3.30
C PRO A 53 2.49 18.39 -3.25
N THR A 54 1.77 18.90 -4.25
CA THR A 54 0.36 18.56 -4.46
C THR A 54 0.21 17.15 -5.05
N PHE A 55 -0.96 16.56 -4.96
CA PHE A 55 -1.27 15.28 -5.62
C PHE A 55 -1.14 15.43 -7.14
N ALA A 56 -1.52 16.59 -7.68
CA ALA A 56 -1.33 16.89 -9.11
C ALA A 56 0.16 16.87 -9.51
N GLN A 57 1.07 17.37 -8.68
CA GLN A 57 2.53 17.32 -8.92
C GLN A 57 3.11 15.91 -8.78
N MET A 58 2.59 15.11 -7.86
CA MET A 58 3.00 13.71 -7.72
C MET A 58 2.56 12.85 -8.89
N ARG A 59 1.35 13.13 -9.44
CA ARG A 59 0.82 12.46 -10.62
C ARG A 59 1.53 12.86 -11.90
N ASP A 60 1.88 14.14 -12.01
CA ASP A 60 2.50 14.73 -13.18
C ASP A 60 3.68 15.62 -12.77
N PRO A 61 4.92 15.08 -12.74
CA PRO A 61 6.10 15.84 -12.36
C PRO A 61 6.43 17.01 -13.29
N SER A 62 5.80 17.15 -14.47
CA SER A 62 5.96 18.34 -15.31
C SER A 62 5.54 19.60 -14.57
N ARG A 63 4.56 19.48 -13.66
CA ARG A 63 4.00 20.58 -12.83
C ARG A 63 4.91 20.99 -11.66
N ILE A 64 5.97 20.24 -11.37
CA ILE A 64 6.92 20.60 -10.31
C ILE A 64 7.76 21.81 -10.78
N PRO A 65 7.91 22.86 -9.95
CA PRO A 65 8.71 24.04 -10.30
C PRO A 65 10.13 23.68 -10.69
N SER A 66 10.68 24.37 -11.71
CA SER A 66 12.05 24.14 -12.19
C SER A 66 13.10 24.38 -11.11
N SER A 67 12.86 25.31 -10.17
CA SER A 67 13.73 25.53 -9.02
C SER A 67 13.88 24.29 -8.16
N VAL A 68 12.76 23.59 -7.86
CA VAL A 68 12.77 22.34 -7.10
C VAL A 68 13.50 21.23 -7.86
N LYS A 69 13.24 21.10 -9.18
CA LYS A 69 13.93 20.09 -10.03
C LYS A 69 15.44 20.31 -10.06
N ASN A 70 15.89 21.57 -10.16
CA ASN A 70 17.30 21.90 -10.14
C ASN A 70 17.98 21.54 -8.82
N GLU A 71 17.33 21.78 -7.68
CA GLU A 71 17.85 21.36 -6.38
C GLU A 71 17.96 19.83 -6.28
N LEU A 72 16.94 19.10 -6.77
CA LEU A 72 16.90 17.64 -6.72
C LEU A 72 18.02 16.95 -7.50
N SER A 73 18.59 17.59 -8.52
CA SER A 73 19.72 17.03 -9.29
C SER A 73 20.94 16.67 -8.44
N ASN A 74 21.10 17.33 -7.29
CA ASN A 74 22.21 17.11 -6.35
C ASN A 74 21.83 16.29 -5.11
N ILE A 75 20.56 15.84 -5.01
CA ILE A 75 20.03 15.15 -3.83
C ILE A 75 19.77 13.69 -4.20
N GLY A 76 20.36 12.75 -3.47
CA GLY A 76 20.11 11.32 -3.64
C GLY A 76 18.66 10.95 -3.30
N LEU A 77 18.12 9.90 -3.96
CA LEU A 77 16.73 9.47 -3.77
C LEU A 77 16.41 9.10 -2.30
N TRP A 78 17.40 8.63 -1.56
CA TRP A 78 17.27 8.18 -0.17
C TRP A 78 17.78 9.20 0.86
N ASP A 79 18.27 10.35 0.41
CA ASP A 79 18.77 11.39 1.30
C ASP A 79 17.64 11.97 2.13
N VAL A 80 17.93 12.29 3.39
CA VAL A 80 16.98 12.97 4.28
C VAL A 80 17.00 14.47 3.95
N HIS A 81 16.28 14.83 2.90
CA HIS A 81 16.18 16.21 2.44
C HIS A 81 14.72 16.56 2.07
N PRO A 82 14.17 17.73 2.51
CA PRO A 82 12.77 18.09 2.28
C PRO A 82 12.33 18.05 0.81
N ARG A 83 13.24 18.33 -0.13
CA ARG A 83 12.94 18.27 -1.57
C ARG A 83 12.58 16.85 -2.04
N ASN A 84 13.01 15.80 -1.34
CA ASN A 84 12.63 14.43 -1.67
C ASN A 84 11.13 14.13 -1.46
N LEU A 85 10.36 15.04 -0.82
CA LEU A 85 8.89 14.98 -0.86
C LEU A 85 8.36 14.99 -2.30
N PHE A 86 8.99 15.75 -3.20
CA PHE A 86 8.62 15.83 -4.62
C PHE A 86 8.99 14.55 -5.41
N ARG A 87 9.76 13.63 -4.82
CA ARG A 87 10.02 12.30 -5.39
C ARG A 87 9.04 11.23 -4.92
N VAL A 88 7.95 11.61 -4.28
CA VAL A 88 6.83 10.70 -3.95
C VAL A 88 5.96 10.52 -5.19
N THR A 89 6.50 9.87 -6.23
CA THR A 89 5.88 9.68 -7.54
C THR A 89 6.35 8.40 -8.21
N TRP A 90 5.57 7.84 -9.14
CA TRP A 90 5.93 6.69 -9.97
C TRP A 90 6.93 7.02 -11.09
N HIS A 91 7.24 8.31 -11.29
CA HIS A 91 8.03 8.83 -12.40
C HIS A 91 9.52 9.04 -12.08
N ASN A 92 10.00 8.61 -10.92
CA ASN A 92 11.41 8.80 -10.58
C ASN A 92 12.30 8.01 -11.55
N GLU A 93 13.27 8.70 -12.11
CA GLU A 93 14.29 8.10 -12.94
C GLU A 93 15.40 7.50 -12.06
N PRO A 94 15.89 6.26 -12.36
CA PRO A 94 17.06 5.71 -11.71
C PRO A 94 18.25 6.66 -11.81
N LYS A 95 19.12 6.66 -10.78
CA LYS A 95 20.27 7.57 -10.70
C LYS A 95 21.23 7.38 -11.89
N GLU A 96 21.39 6.16 -12.37
CA GLU A 96 22.20 5.83 -13.56
C GLU A 96 21.70 6.50 -14.85
N PHE A 97 20.42 6.91 -14.90
CA PHE A 97 19.82 7.66 -16.01
C PHE A 97 19.65 9.15 -15.72
N GLY A 98 20.28 9.67 -14.67
CA GLY A 98 20.25 11.09 -14.31
C GLY A 98 19.52 11.42 -13.02
N GLY A 99 18.66 10.53 -12.51
CA GLY A 99 17.95 10.70 -11.23
C GLY A 99 16.90 11.82 -11.23
N GLY A 100 16.39 12.18 -12.41
CA GLY A 100 15.31 13.14 -12.62
C GLY A 100 13.92 12.49 -12.58
N TYR A 101 13.09 12.89 -13.54
CA TYR A 101 11.75 12.33 -13.76
C TYR A 101 11.63 11.82 -15.19
N GLY A 102 11.23 10.56 -15.34
CA GLY A 102 10.99 9.90 -16.61
C GLY A 102 9.54 9.42 -16.75
N SER A 103 9.35 8.35 -17.53
CA SER A 103 8.09 7.62 -17.60
C SER A 103 7.82 6.85 -16.30
N VAL A 104 6.60 6.37 -16.12
CA VAL A 104 6.25 5.47 -15.01
C VAL A 104 7.13 4.21 -15.05
N ASN A 105 7.68 3.83 -13.91
CA ASN A 105 8.48 2.61 -13.79
C ASN A 105 7.58 1.37 -13.75
N TYR A 106 7.75 0.46 -14.69
CA TYR A 106 7.02 -0.80 -14.76
C TYR A 106 7.89 -1.93 -15.32
N ILE A 107 7.43 -3.15 -15.14
CA ILE A 107 7.95 -4.35 -15.79
C ILE A 107 6.78 -5.09 -16.44
N GLU A 108 6.90 -5.43 -17.71
CA GLU A 108 6.05 -6.42 -18.35
C GLU A 108 6.74 -7.79 -18.21
N ILE A 109 6.03 -8.73 -17.57
CA ILE A 109 6.59 -10.07 -17.32
C ILE A 109 6.43 -10.91 -18.57
N PRO A 110 7.52 -11.54 -19.10
CA PRO A 110 7.49 -12.31 -20.34
C PRO A 110 6.50 -13.46 -20.29
N ARG A 111 5.69 -13.62 -21.34
CA ARG A 111 4.75 -14.74 -21.48
C ARG A 111 5.43 -16.11 -21.42
N ALA A 112 6.68 -16.20 -21.88
CA ALA A 112 7.48 -17.42 -21.81
C ALA A 112 7.61 -18.00 -20.39
N ILE A 113 7.53 -17.15 -19.36
CA ILE A 113 7.66 -17.58 -17.97
C ILE A 113 6.34 -17.57 -17.19
N THR A 114 5.31 -16.87 -17.67
CA THR A 114 4.01 -16.81 -16.96
C THR A 114 3.05 -17.92 -17.34
N GLY A 115 3.24 -18.55 -18.51
CA GLY A 115 2.34 -19.57 -19.03
C GLY A 115 0.90 -19.09 -19.27
N THR A 116 0.69 -17.76 -19.47
CA THR A 116 -0.60 -17.16 -19.84
C THR A 116 -0.50 -16.36 -21.14
N LYS A 117 -1.59 -16.24 -21.87
CA LYS A 117 -1.67 -15.41 -23.07
C LYS A 117 -1.73 -13.93 -22.75
N ALA A 118 -2.35 -13.56 -21.64
CA ALA A 118 -2.47 -12.19 -21.20
C ALA A 118 -1.11 -11.57 -20.88
N ARG A 119 -1.02 -10.27 -21.08
CA ARG A 119 0.14 -9.47 -20.72
C ARG A 119 0.04 -9.07 -19.25
N ILE A 120 1.05 -9.38 -18.45
CA ILE A 120 1.09 -9.01 -17.04
C ILE A 120 2.08 -7.86 -16.87
N VAL A 121 1.59 -6.71 -16.42
CA VAL A 121 2.35 -5.47 -16.26
C VAL A 121 2.29 -5.01 -14.81
N GLY A 122 3.44 -4.96 -14.15
CA GLY A 122 3.53 -4.51 -12.75
C GLY A 122 4.24 -3.17 -12.62
N LEU A 123 3.64 -2.21 -11.90
CA LEU A 123 4.32 -0.97 -11.55
C LEU A 123 5.39 -1.24 -10.50
N ALA A 124 6.60 -0.66 -10.68
CA ALA A 124 7.76 -0.91 -9.84
C ALA A 124 7.97 0.18 -8.79
N GLY A 125 7.75 -0.15 -7.52
CA GLY A 125 7.92 0.77 -6.39
C GLY A 125 9.36 0.96 -5.91
N LYS A 126 10.33 0.21 -6.47
CA LYS A 126 11.76 0.30 -6.12
C LYS A 126 12.31 1.73 -6.17
N TRP A 127 11.83 2.55 -7.09
CA TRP A 127 12.34 3.91 -7.34
C TRP A 127 11.63 5.02 -6.56
N PHE A 128 10.86 4.66 -5.56
CA PHE A 128 10.43 5.60 -4.53
C PHE A 128 11.54 5.83 -3.47
N PRO A 129 11.54 6.96 -2.79
CA PRO A 129 12.29 7.08 -1.53
C PRO A 129 11.93 5.90 -0.61
N THR A 130 12.88 5.40 0.16
CA THR A 130 12.75 4.16 0.97
C THR A 130 12.62 2.85 0.18
N GLY A 131 12.63 2.89 -1.16
CA GLY A 131 12.51 1.72 -2.02
C GLY A 131 11.12 1.08 -2.04
N ALA A 132 10.07 1.82 -1.63
CA ALA A 132 8.69 1.33 -1.64
C ALA A 132 7.69 2.48 -1.81
N HIS A 133 6.60 2.24 -2.56
CA HIS A 133 5.55 3.24 -2.80
C HIS A 133 4.80 3.70 -1.54
N LYS A 134 4.94 3.00 -0.41
CA LYS A 134 4.25 3.31 0.85
C LYS A 134 4.56 4.70 1.42
N VAL A 135 5.62 5.36 0.97
CA VAL A 135 5.86 6.78 1.28
C VAL A 135 4.73 7.69 0.79
N GLY A 136 4.06 7.33 -0.32
CA GLY A 136 2.91 8.05 -0.83
C GLY A 136 1.71 7.98 0.10
N ALA A 137 1.37 6.77 0.57
CA ALA A 137 0.33 6.57 1.56
C ALA A 137 0.63 7.35 2.86
N ALA A 138 1.87 7.30 3.35
CA ALA A 138 2.28 8.02 4.56
C ALA A 138 2.21 9.55 4.37
N TYR A 139 2.66 10.05 3.22
CA TYR A 139 2.53 11.47 2.89
C TYR A 139 1.06 11.92 2.89
N ALA A 140 0.19 11.16 2.21
CA ALA A 140 -1.22 11.48 2.13
C ALA A 140 -1.92 11.48 3.50
N CYS A 141 -1.46 10.67 4.46
CA CYS A 141 -2.01 10.67 5.81
C CYS A 141 -1.53 11.87 6.65
N LEU A 142 -0.26 12.27 6.53
CA LEU A 142 0.32 13.32 7.39
C LEU A 142 0.13 14.73 6.81
N SER A 143 0.19 14.91 5.49
CA SER A 143 0.14 16.24 4.88
C SER A 143 -1.18 16.99 5.14
N PRO A 144 -2.39 16.38 5.10
CA PRO A 144 -3.62 17.07 5.45
C PRO A 144 -3.63 17.57 6.90
N GLU A 145 -3.11 16.78 7.82
CA GLU A 145 -3.02 17.12 9.24
C GLU A 145 -2.11 18.33 9.49
N LEU A 146 -1.01 18.44 8.72
CA LEU A 146 -0.10 19.58 8.81
C LEU A 146 -0.69 20.85 8.18
N VAL A 147 -1.24 20.77 6.97
CA VAL A 147 -1.73 21.95 6.25
C VAL A 147 -3.00 22.52 6.84
N THR A 148 -3.80 21.69 7.52
CA THR A 148 -4.97 22.14 8.27
C THR A 148 -4.65 22.63 9.69
N GLY A 149 -3.45 22.30 10.21
CA GLY A 149 -3.07 22.62 11.59
C GLY A 149 -3.64 21.67 12.65
N ARG A 150 -4.12 20.48 12.27
CA ARG A 150 -4.57 19.46 13.23
C ARG A 150 -3.43 18.71 13.90
N PHE A 151 -2.27 18.68 13.28
CA PHE A 151 -1.05 18.09 13.84
C PHE A 151 -0.06 19.18 14.24
N ASP A 152 0.38 19.16 15.50
CA ASP A 152 1.42 20.02 16.03
C ASP A 152 2.74 19.25 16.15
N PRO A 153 3.69 19.43 15.23
CA PRO A 153 4.96 18.69 15.22
C PRO A 153 5.92 19.07 16.35
N THR A 154 5.56 20.06 17.17
CA THR A 154 6.39 20.48 18.34
C THR A 154 6.01 19.76 19.62
N THR A 155 4.80 19.24 19.71
CA THR A 155 4.24 18.59 20.90
C THR A 155 3.75 17.17 20.64
N LYS A 156 3.61 16.76 19.37
CA LYS A 156 3.06 15.47 18.97
C LYS A 156 4.05 14.67 18.14
N LYS A 157 4.04 13.36 18.33
CA LYS A 157 4.77 12.37 17.51
C LYS A 157 3.81 11.62 16.59
N ALA A 158 4.17 11.49 15.34
CA ALA A 158 3.43 10.68 14.38
C ALA A 158 3.75 9.19 14.59
N VAL A 159 2.76 8.39 14.96
CA VAL A 159 2.92 6.94 15.17
C VAL A 159 2.51 6.19 13.92
N TRP A 160 3.41 5.34 13.41
CA TRP A 160 3.27 4.58 12.17
C TRP A 160 3.21 3.08 12.45
N PRO A 161 2.02 2.54 12.74
CA PRO A 161 1.83 1.11 12.95
C PRO A 161 1.83 0.36 11.63
N SER A 162 2.67 -0.67 11.48
CA SER A 162 2.79 -1.43 10.23
C SER A 162 3.62 -2.68 10.42
N THR A 163 3.53 -3.59 9.47
CA THR A 163 4.40 -4.75 9.35
C THR A 163 5.71 -4.45 8.58
N GLY A 164 5.95 -3.20 8.13
CA GLY A 164 7.24 -2.85 7.51
C GLY A 164 7.25 -1.60 6.65
N ASN A 165 6.85 -1.69 5.38
CA ASN A 165 7.03 -0.60 4.40
C ASN A 165 6.30 0.70 4.76
N TYR A 166 5.12 0.61 5.40
CA TYR A 166 4.39 1.82 5.77
C TYR A 166 5.05 2.53 6.97
N CYS A 167 5.53 1.83 8.00
CA CYS A 167 6.25 2.48 9.10
C CYS A 167 7.57 3.09 8.62
N ARG A 168 8.27 2.45 7.66
CA ARG A 168 9.44 3.04 7.00
C ARG A 168 9.07 4.31 6.23
N GLY A 169 8.02 4.23 5.41
CA GLY A 169 7.49 5.40 4.69
C GLY A 169 7.10 6.53 5.63
N GLY A 170 6.38 6.22 6.71
CA GLY A 170 5.96 7.18 7.72
C GLY A 170 7.11 7.83 8.48
N ALA A 171 8.10 7.05 8.91
CA ALA A 171 9.30 7.57 9.57
C ALA A 171 10.08 8.51 8.65
N TYR A 172 10.24 8.13 7.37
CA TYR A 172 10.93 8.95 6.38
C TYR A 172 10.17 10.26 6.09
N ILE A 173 8.88 10.19 5.78
CA ILE A 173 8.03 11.38 5.54
C ILE A 173 8.04 12.30 6.77
N SER A 174 7.90 11.73 7.97
CA SER A 174 8.00 12.50 9.22
C SER A 174 9.33 13.23 9.31
N ARG A 175 10.44 12.55 8.99
CA ARG A 175 11.77 13.14 9.01
C ARG A 175 11.92 14.28 8.02
N LEU A 176 11.40 14.13 6.78
CA LEU A 176 11.42 15.19 5.74
C LEU A 176 10.57 16.40 6.15
N LEU A 177 9.46 16.17 6.85
CA LEU A 177 8.57 17.21 7.37
C LEU A 177 9.01 17.75 8.75
N SER A 178 10.17 17.28 9.24
CA SER A 178 10.68 17.62 10.58
C SER A 178 9.69 17.33 11.72
N CYS A 179 8.92 16.26 11.60
CA CYS A 179 7.99 15.77 12.61
C CYS A 179 8.63 14.61 13.39
N PRO A 180 8.55 14.60 14.72
CA PRO A 180 8.94 13.44 15.52
C PRO A 180 8.07 12.22 15.17
N SER A 181 8.65 11.01 15.22
CA SER A 181 7.91 9.80 14.86
C SER A 181 8.21 8.58 15.72
N VAL A 182 7.24 7.67 15.79
CA VAL A 182 7.32 6.35 16.42
C VAL A 182 6.95 5.31 15.37
N ALA A 183 7.80 4.32 15.15
CA ALA A 183 7.52 3.18 14.29
C ALA A 183 7.12 1.97 15.14
N ILE A 184 6.04 1.27 14.76
CA ILE A 184 5.59 0.04 15.42
C ILE A 184 5.55 -1.07 14.39
N LEU A 185 6.24 -2.21 14.64
CA LEU A 185 6.26 -3.35 13.74
C LEU A 185 6.47 -4.67 14.50
N PRO A 186 6.04 -5.83 13.92
CA PRO A 186 6.26 -7.13 14.54
C PRO A 186 7.75 -7.48 14.64
N ALA A 187 8.12 -8.21 15.68
CA ALA A 187 9.51 -8.55 15.99
C ALA A 187 10.16 -9.48 14.94
N GLU A 188 9.36 -10.28 14.22
CA GLU A 188 9.85 -11.26 13.25
C GLU A 188 10.09 -10.68 11.84
N MET A 189 9.98 -9.36 11.67
CA MET A 189 10.29 -8.70 10.42
C MET A 189 11.80 -8.71 10.11
N SER A 190 12.17 -8.49 8.84
CA SER A 190 13.57 -8.52 8.40
C SER A 190 14.44 -7.54 9.20
N ARG A 191 15.67 -7.96 9.49
CA ARG A 191 16.64 -7.19 10.29
C ARG A 191 16.93 -5.83 9.66
N GLU A 192 17.02 -5.76 8.34
CA GLU A 192 17.28 -4.54 7.58
C GLU A 192 16.24 -3.45 7.86
N ARG A 193 14.97 -3.85 8.09
CA ARG A 193 13.90 -2.91 8.44
C ARG A 193 14.13 -2.26 9.79
N PHE A 194 14.49 -3.05 10.81
CA PHE A 194 14.75 -2.53 12.15
C PHE A 194 15.99 -1.62 12.18
N GLU A 195 17.09 -2.04 11.55
CA GLU A 195 18.32 -1.28 11.52
C GLU A 195 18.11 0.09 10.85
N TRP A 196 17.40 0.12 9.73
CA TRP A 196 17.08 1.36 9.04
C TRP A 196 16.13 2.26 9.86
N LEU A 197 15.08 1.71 10.45
CA LEU A 197 14.11 2.49 11.24
C LEU A 197 14.76 3.18 12.44
N LYS A 198 15.73 2.55 13.09
CA LYS A 198 16.50 3.16 14.20
C LYS A 198 17.28 4.41 13.78
N THR A 199 17.55 4.58 12.49
CA THR A 199 18.21 5.81 11.98
C THR A 199 17.22 6.92 11.63
N MET A 200 15.93 6.59 11.46
CA MET A 200 14.90 7.51 10.95
C MET A 200 13.88 7.94 12.00
N ALA A 201 13.32 7.00 12.75
CA ALA A 201 12.34 7.27 13.80
C ALA A 201 13.02 7.58 15.14
N GLU A 202 12.36 8.37 15.97
CA GLU A 202 12.85 8.61 17.34
C GLU A 202 12.64 7.40 18.26
N GLU A 203 11.58 6.65 18.02
CA GLU A 203 11.24 5.45 18.77
C GLU A 203 10.88 4.32 17.81
N VAL A 204 11.35 3.11 18.11
CA VAL A 204 10.98 1.88 17.38
C VAL A 204 10.48 0.86 18.39
N ILE A 205 9.22 0.47 18.23
CA ILE A 205 8.54 -0.47 19.13
C ILE A 205 8.32 -1.79 18.38
N ALA A 206 8.86 -2.88 18.92
CA ALA A 206 8.61 -4.22 18.42
C ALA A 206 7.40 -4.82 19.13
N THR A 207 6.44 -5.37 18.37
CA THR A 207 5.32 -6.16 18.92
C THR A 207 5.58 -7.66 18.69
N PRO A 208 5.02 -8.56 19.50
CA PRO A 208 5.17 -10.00 19.27
C PRO A 208 4.61 -10.44 17.91
N GLY A 209 5.24 -11.44 17.28
CA GLY A 209 4.73 -12.17 16.13
C GLY A 209 5.24 -11.73 14.77
N CYS A 210 4.57 -12.24 13.72
CA CYS A 210 4.92 -12.13 12.30
C CYS A 210 4.02 -11.15 11.53
N GLU A 211 4.07 -11.20 10.20
CA GLU A 211 3.32 -10.31 9.29
C GLU A 211 1.80 -10.26 9.58
N SER A 212 1.18 -11.38 9.92
CA SER A 212 -0.27 -11.43 10.20
C SER A 212 -0.67 -10.97 11.61
N ASN A 213 0.29 -10.63 12.49
CA ASN A 213 0.04 -10.23 13.88
C ASN A 213 -0.30 -8.74 14.03
N VAL A 214 -1.32 -8.29 13.30
CA VAL A 214 -1.76 -6.88 13.30
C VAL A 214 -2.56 -6.52 14.56
N LYS A 215 -3.19 -7.51 15.21
CA LYS A 215 -3.90 -7.26 16.48
C LYS A 215 -2.97 -6.72 17.56
N GLU A 216 -1.78 -7.29 17.70
CA GLU A 216 -0.76 -6.87 18.67
C GLU A 216 -0.29 -5.43 18.40
N ILE A 217 -0.26 -5.04 17.12
CA ILE A 217 -0.01 -3.64 16.69
C ILE A 217 -1.17 -2.74 17.12
N PHE A 218 -2.43 -3.15 16.89
CA PHE A 218 -3.61 -2.37 17.29
C PHE A 218 -3.68 -2.22 18.81
N ASP A 219 -3.44 -3.29 19.57
CA ASP A 219 -3.40 -3.25 21.04
C ASP A 219 -2.34 -2.24 21.53
N LYS A 220 -1.16 -2.22 20.90
CA LYS A 220 -0.10 -1.25 21.22
C LYS A 220 -0.52 0.18 20.87
N CYS A 221 -1.22 0.40 19.76
CA CYS A 221 -1.77 1.72 19.43
C CYS A 221 -2.78 2.20 20.47
N VAL A 222 -3.70 1.33 20.89
CA VAL A 222 -4.68 1.64 21.94
C VAL A 222 -4.01 1.93 23.28
N GLU A 223 -2.98 1.14 23.65
CA GLU A 223 -2.17 1.40 24.85
C GLU A 223 -1.52 2.80 24.79
N LEU A 224 -0.86 3.12 23.67
CA LEU A 224 -0.21 4.42 23.50
C LEU A 224 -1.20 5.58 23.60
N GLN A 225 -2.37 5.46 22.96
CA GLN A 225 -3.43 6.49 23.05
C GLN A 225 -3.93 6.71 24.47
N LYS A 226 -4.00 5.65 25.30
CA LYS A 226 -4.44 5.74 26.69
C LYS A 226 -3.38 6.28 27.64
N THR A 227 -2.12 6.02 27.36
CA THR A 227 -1.00 6.28 28.27
C THR A 227 -0.17 7.51 27.89
N ARG A 228 -0.30 7.99 26.63
CA ARG A 228 0.51 9.10 26.10
C ARG A 228 -0.36 10.16 25.45
N SER A 229 -0.18 11.41 25.87
CA SER A 229 -0.85 12.57 25.27
C SER A 229 -0.07 13.19 24.10
N ASP A 230 1.17 12.75 23.87
CA ASP A 230 2.08 13.28 22.84
C ASP A 230 2.06 12.50 21.52
N VAL A 231 1.11 11.57 21.30
CA VAL A 231 1.06 10.73 20.11
C VAL A 231 -0.19 10.97 19.27
N VAL A 232 -0.05 10.82 17.94
CA VAL A 232 -1.14 10.74 16.96
C VAL A 232 -0.92 9.50 16.11
N ILE A 233 -1.90 8.59 16.09
CA ILE A 233 -1.79 7.31 15.38
C ILE A 233 -2.24 7.48 13.94
N PHE A 234 -1.36 7.14 13.00
CA PHE A 234 -1.65 7.06 11.56
C PHE A 234 -1.77 5.59 11.16
N ASN A 235 -2.90 4.99 11.45
CA ASN A 235 -3.13 3.57 11.16
C ASN A 235 -3.49 3.36 9.69
N GLN A 236 -2.60 2.74 8.91
CA GLN A 236 -2.81 2.54 7.46
C GLN A 236 -4.11 1.78 7.11
N PHE A 237 -4.63 0.99 8.04
CA PHE A 237 -5.81 0.13 7.80
C PHE A 237 -7.13 0.90 7.87
N ASP A 238 -7.13 2.11 8.45
CA ASP A 238 -8.35 2.93 8.58
C ASP A 238 -8.22 4.36 8.03
N GLN A 239 -7.04 4.75 7.59
CA GLN A 239 -6.79 6.09 7.05
C GLN A 239 -7.23 6.20 5.59
N LEU A 240 -8.36 6.86 5.33
CA LEU A 240 -8.89 7.11 3.99
C LEU A 240 -7.90 7.81 3.03
N PRO A 241 -7.00 8.72 3.48
CA PRO A 241 -5.97 9.29 2.62
C PRO A 241 -5.03 8.25 1.98
N ASN A 242 -4.80 7.08 2.62
CA ASN A 242 -4.04 6.00 2.02
C ASN A 242 -4.73 5.46 0.74
N HIS A 243 -6.04 5.23 0.80
CA HIS A 243 -6.83 4.86 -0.37
C HIS A 243 -6.83 5.97 -1.43
N LEU A 244 -7.04 7.23 -1.00
CA LEU A 244 -7.12 8.38 -1.88
C LEU A 244 -5.83 8.62 -2.68
N TRP A 245 -4.65 8.41 -2.06
CA TRP A 245 -3.37 8.55 -2.77
C TRP A 245 -3.26 7.55 -3.92
N HIS A 246 -3.63 6.31 -3.69
CA HIS A 246 -3.59 5.29 -4.73
C HIS A 246 -4.63 5.54 -5.84
N TYR A 247 -5.83 6.01 -5.47
CA TYR A 247 -6.82 6.44 -6.45
C TYR A 247 -6.29 7.58 -7.34
N ALA A 248 -5.73 8.64 -6.72
CA ALA A 248 -5.35 9.86 -7.41
C ALA A 248 -4.00 9.80 -8.15
N ILE A 249 -3.08 8.92 -7.73
CA ILE A 249 -1.71 8.86 -8.25
C ILE A 249 -1.41 7.52 -8.92
N THR A 250 -1.66 6.40 -8.24
CA THR A 250 -1.32 5.07 -8.77
C THR A 250 -2.24 4.64 -9.90
N GLY A 251 -3.56 4.90 -9.79
CA GLY A 251 -4.51 4.61 -10.85
C GLY A 251 -4.16 5.33 -12.17
N PRO A 252 -3.97 6.65 -12.17
CA PRO A 252 -3.49 7.38 -13.35
C PRO A 252 -2.14 6.90 -13.89
N ALA A 253 -1.20 6.48 -13.04
CA ALA A 253 0.06 5.90 -13.51
C ALA A 253 -0.16 4.57 -14.26
N MET A 254 -1.09 3.71 -13.81
CA MET A 254 -1.48 2.50 -14.55
C MET A 254 -2.13 2.85 -15.90
N GLU A 255 -3.00 3.87 -15.94
CA GLU A 255 -3.60 4.35 -17.20
C GLU A 255 -2.53 4.87 -18.17
N GLU A 256 -1.52 5.60 -17.67
CA GLU A 256 -0.39 6.07 -18.49
C GLU A 256 0.39 4.90 -19.09
N VAL A 257 0.72 3.89 -18.29
CA VAL A 257 1.40 2.69 -18.77
C VAL A 257 0.53 1.93 -19.77
N PHE A 258 -0.79 1.81 -19.52
CA PHE A 258 -1.71 1.20 -20.48
C PHE A 258 -1.64 1.90 -21.85
N ARG A 259 -1.64 3.23 -21.87
CA ARG A 259 -1.52 4.01 -23.11
C ARG A 259 -0.16 3.85 -23.80
N ALA A 260 0.91 3.64 -23.02
CA ALA A 260 2.27 3.46 -23.55
C ALA A 260 2.49 2.07 -24.16
N VAL A 261 1.92 1.01 -23.53
CA VAL A 261 2.17 -0.38 -23.95
C VAL A 261 1.04 -1.00 -24.76
N GLY A 262 -0.17 -0.42 -24.67
CA GLY A 262 -1.36 -0.93 -25.35
C GLY A 262 -1.31 -0.71 -26.88
N GLY A 263 -1.85 -1.67 -27.63
CA GLY A 263 -2.14 -1.54 -29.05
C GLY A 263 -3.61 -1.16 -29.31
N PRO A 264 -4.03 -1.07 -30.60
CA PRO A 264 -5.39 -0.68 -30.98
C PRO A 264 -6.50 -1.56 -30.41
N ASN A 265 -6.19 -2.83 -30.16
CA ASN A 265 -7.16 -3.82 -29.66
C ASN A 265 -6.93 -4.14 -28.16
N SER A 266 -5.98 -3.48 -27.50
CA SER A 266 -5.68 -3.79 -26.12
C SER A 266 -6.79 -3.37 -25.16
N HIS A 267 -7.04 -4.24 -24.16
CA HIS A 267 -8.02 -4.02 -23.10
C HIS A 267 -7.35 -4.11 -21.72
N VAL A 268 -7.87 -3.39 -20.75
CA VAL A 268 -7.54 -3.64 -19.36
C VAL A 268 -8.41 -4.81 -18.88
N GLY A 269 -7.86 -6.03 -18.92
CA GLY A 269 -8.55 -7.25 -18.47
C GLY A 269 -8.79 -7.23 -16.96
N GLY A 270 -7.88 -6.62 -16.20
CA GLY A 270 -8.07 -6.46 -14.77
C GLY A 270 -6.86 -5.89 -14.03
N ILE A 271 -7.05 -5.74 -12.73
CA ILE A 271 -6.01 -5.37 -11.78
C ILE A 271 -6.00 -6.41 -10.67
N VAL A 272 -4.82 -6.88 -10.32
CA VAL A 272 -4.63 -7.81 -9.20
C VAL A 272 -3.68 -7.19 -8.19
N LEU A 273 -4.17 -6.95 -6.99
CA LEU A 273 -3.45 -6.28 -5.90
C LEU A 273 -3.65 -7.05 -4.60
N SER A 274 -2.62 -7.15 -3.78
CA SER A 274 -2.75 -7.78 -2.47
C SER A 274 -3.39 -6.84 -1.46
N SER A 275 -4.15 -7.41 -0.53
CA SER A 275 -4.66 -6.71 0.63
C SER A 275 -3.75 -6.93 1.85
N GLY A 276 -2.89 -5.95 2.15
CA GLY A 276 -2.42 -5.70 3.50
C GLY A 276 -3.33 -4.63 4.09
N SER A 277 -2.99 -3.34 3.90
CA SER A 277 -3.86 -2.22 4.31
C SER A 277 -5.01 -1.91 3.36
N ALA A 278 -5.11 -2.58 2.22
CA ALA A 278 -6.07 -2.31 1.14
C ALA A 278 -5.95 -0.93 0.45
N GLY A 279 -4.95 -0.12 0.79
CA GLY A 279 -4.79 1.21 0.18
C GLY A 279 -4.63 1.16 -1.34
N THR A 280 -3.83 0.21 -1.85
CA THR A 280 -3.60 0.02 -3.29
C THR A 280 -4.87 -0.25 -4.09
N LEU A 281 -5.92 -0.81 -3.45
CA LEU A 281 -7.21 -1.06 -4.09
C LEU A 281 -7.91 0.25 -4.55
N GLY A 282 -7.50 1.41 -4.01
CA GLY A 282 -7.92 2.70 -4.53
C GLY A 282 -7.58 2.91 -6.00
N SER A 283 -6.41 2.41 -6.47
CA SER A 283 -6.08 2.42 -7.90
C SER A 283 -7.01 1.52 -8.72
N GLY A 284 -7.49 0.42 -8.13
CA GLY A 284 -8.52 -0.44 -8.73
C GLY A 284 -9.84 0.29 -8.93
N SER A 285 -10.30 1.05 -7.94
CA SER A 285 -11.50 1.90 -8.08
C SER A 285 -11.34 2.89 -9.24
N TYR A 286 -10.19 3.58 -9.34
CA TYR A 286 -9.90 4.47 -10.46
C TYR A 286 -9.97 3.77 -11.82
N ILE A 287 -9.32 2.61 -11.95
CA ILE A 287 -9.28 1.88 -13.22
C ILE A 287 -10.67 1.37 -13.61
N LYS A 288 -11.47 0.90 -12.66
CA LYS A 288 -12.86 0.47 -12.96
C LYS A 288 -13.74 1.63 -13.42
N GLU A 289 -13.50 2.86 -12.94
CA GLU A 289 -14.18 4.05 -13.45
C GLU A 289 -13.76 4.39 -14.89
N LYS A 290 -12.48 4.22 -15.23
CA LYS A 290 -11.94 4.51 -16.56
C LYS A 290 -12.18 3.40 -17.57
N PHE A 291 -12.13 2.15 -17.11
CA PHE A 291 -12.25 0.95 -17.92
C PHE A 291 -13.34 0.04 -17.29
N PRO A 292 -14.63 0.29 -17.58
CA PRO A 292 -15.74 -0.39 -16.89
C PRO A 292 -15.76 -1.92 -17.05
N GLY A 293 -15.06 -2.47 -18.06
CA GLY A 293 -14.88 -3.91 -18.26
C GLY A 293 -13.81 -4.53 -17.36
N ALA A 294 -12.93 -3.73 -16.76
CA ALA A 294 -11.85 -4.22 -15.93
C ALA A 294 -12.35 -4.85 -14.63
N LYS A 295 -11.78 -5.97 -14.24
CA LYS A 295 -12.05 -6.64 -12.95
C LYS A 295 -10.96 -6.30 -11.94
N LEU A 296 -11.33 -6.17 -10.66
CA LEU A 296 -10.40 -5.99 -9.55
C LEU A 296 -10.36 -7.27 -8.71
N ALA A 297 -9.18 -7.90 -8.63
CA ALA A 297 -8.96 -9.02 -7.75
C ALA A 297 -8.03 -8.66 -6.58
N VAL A 298 -8.30 -9.24 -5.42
CA VAL A 298 -7.45 -9.11 -4.24
C VAL A 298 -6.69 -10.41 -3.98
N GLY A 299 -5.35 -10.31 -3.90
CA GLY A 299 -4.47 -11.41 -3.52
C GLY A 299 -4.31 -11.49 -1.99
N GLU A 300 -4.35 -12.69 -1.43
CA GLU A 300 -4.04 -12.95 -0.02
C GLU A 300 -3.23 -14.24 0.13
N ALA A 301 -2.54 -14.40 1.27
CA ALA A 301 -1.84 -15.63 1.56
C ALA A 301 -2.85 -16.75 1.86
N LEU A 302 -2.66 -17.92 1.25
CA LEU A 302 -3.53 -19.08 1.49
C LEU A 302 -3.46 -19.57 2.96
N GLN A 303 -2.34 -19.31 3.65
CA GLN A 303 -2.18 -19.58 5.08
C GLN A 303 -2.97 -18.61 5.97
N CYS A 304 -3.45 -17.48 5.41
CA CYS A 304 -4.30 -16.50 6.09
C CYS A 304 -5.47 -16.08 5.17
N PRO A 305 -6.41 -16.99 4.86
CA PRO A 305 -7.44 -16.80 3.83
C PRO A 305 -8.66 -16.04 4.37
N THR A 306 -8.45 -14.81 4.83
CA THR A 306 -9.48 -14.01 5.52
C THR A 306 -10.66 -13.67 4.63
N ILE A 307 -10.40 -13.32 3.37
CA ILE A 307 -11.45 -12.96 2.39
C ILE A 307 -12.05 -14.20 1.76
N LEU A 308 -11.21 -15.17 1.39
CA LEU A 308 -11.64 -16.43 0.78
C LEU A 308 -12.53 -17.25 1.72
N GLU A 309 -12.06 -17.51 2.94
CA GLU A 309 -12.65 -18.52 3.82
C GLU A 309 -12.92 -18.05 5.25
N ASN A 310 -12.81 -16.74 5.54
CA ASN A 310 -12.88 -16.18 6.89
C ASN A 310 -11.84 -16.80 7.86
N GLY A 311 -10.71 -17.27 7.30
CA GLY A 311 -9.65 -17.95 8.04
C GLY A 311 -8.57 -16.98 8.52
N PHE A 312 -7.64 -17.51 9.33
CA PHE A 312 -6.46 -16.78 9.77
C PHE A 312 -5.29 -17.74 10.00
N GLY A 313 -4.08 -17.20 9.92
CA GLY A 313 -2.85 -17.94 10.21
C GLY A 313 -1.61 -17.08 9.98
N GLY A 314 -0.45 -17.60 10.32
CA GLY A 314 0.84 -17.00 10.00
C GLY A 314 1.27 -17.34 8.58
N HIS A 315 1.96 -16.42 7.91
CA HIS A 315 2.52 -16.62 6.57
C HIS A 315 3.83 -15.85 6.39
N ARG A 316 4.57 -16.19 5.32
CA ARG A 316 5.90 -15.65 4.99
C ARG A 316 5.88 -14.57 3.90
N ILE A 317 4.72 -14.18 3.37
CA ILE A 317 4.64 -13.16 2.31
C ILE A 317 4.64 -11.79 2.97
N GLU A 318 5.82 -11.25 3.27
CA GLU A 318 5.95 -9.93 3.88
C GLU A 318 5.33 -8.83 3.00
N GLY A 319 4.47 -8.01 3.58
CA GLY A 319 3.80 -6.88 2.92
C GLY A 319 2.37 -7.13 2.47
N ILE A 320 1.85 -8.35 2.63
CA ILE A 320 0.45 -8.68 2.35
C ILE A 320 -0.19 -9.44 3.52
N GLY A 321 -1.48 -9.64 3.41
CA GLY A 321 -2.26 -10.40 4.37
C GLY A 321 -2.58 -9.59 5.60
N ASP A 322 -3.57 -10.04 6.26
CA ASP A 322 -4.04 -9.60 7.57
C ASP A 322 -5.22 -10.49 7.95
N LYS A 323 -5.29 -10.91 9.19
CA LYS A 323 -6.46 -11.62 9.72
C LYS A 323 -7.66 -10.69 10.00
N HIS A 324 -7.56 -9.43 9.61
CA HIS A 324 -8.61 -8.41 9.72
C HIS A 324 -8.87 -7.77 8.37
N ILE A 325 -10.14 -7.51 8.08
CA ILE A 325 -10.50 -6.73 6.89
C ILE A 325 -10.22 -5.24 7.16
N PRO A 326 -9.37 -4.58 6.36
CA PRO A 326 -9.11 -3.15 6.53
C PRO A 326 -10.37 -2.30 6.38
N TRP A 327 -10.49 -1.25 7.20
CA TRP A 327 -11.59 -0.30 7.12
C TRP A 327 -11.74 0.33 5.74
N ILE A 328 -10.61 0.68 5.12
CA ILE A 328 -10.54 1.35 3.82
C ILE A 328 -10.70 0.41 2.61
N HIS A 329 -10.98 -0.89 2.81
CA HIS A 329 -11.22 -1.81 1.71
C HIS A 329 -12.61 -1.60 1.10
N ASN A 330 -12.68 -1.18 -0.15
CA ASN A 330 -13.93 -1.06 -0.90
C ASN A 330 -14.32 -2.40 -1.55
N PHE A 331 -15.13 -3.19 -0.87
CA PHE A 331 -15.58 -4.49 -1.40
C PHE A 331 -16.55 -4.39 -2.56
N ARG A 332 -17.21 -3.26 -2.77
CA ARG A 332 -18.12 -3.12 -3.92
C ARG A 332 -17.36 -3.16 -5.24
N ASP A 333 -16.10 -2.73 -5.25
CA ASP A 333 -15.25 -2.77 -6.43
C ASP A 333 -14.47 -4.08 -6.57
N THR A 334 -14.33 -4.87 -5.51
CA THR A 334 -13.56 -6.13 -5.52
C THR A 334 -14.38 -7.25 -6.17
N ASP A 335 -13.89 -7.82 -7.27
CA ASP A 335 -14.61 -8.82 -8.06
C ASP A 335 -14.17 -10.26 -7.78
N ALA A 336 -12.92 -10.44 -7.32
CA ALA A 336 -12.39 -11.75 -7.00
C ALA A 336 -11.38 -11.71 -5.85
N ALA A 337 -11.22 -12.84 -5.18
CA ALA A 337 -10.12 -13.09 -4.24
C ALA A 337 -9.25 -14.23 -4.76
N VAL A 338 -7.92 -14.13 -4.57
CA VAL A 338 -6.95 -15.10 -5.06
C VAL A 338 -6.00 -15.51 -3.95
N GLY A 339 -6.06 -16.79 -3.56
CA GLY A 339 -5.15 -17.37 -2.58
C GLY A 339 -3.80 -17.73 -3.20
N VAL A 340 -2.73 -17.28 -2.55
CA VAL A 340 -1.34 -17.57 -2.90
C VAL A 340 -0.69 -18.38 -1.79
N ASP A 341 -0.30 -19.62 -2.08
CA ASP A 341 0.51 -20.44 -1.16
C ASP A 341 1.85 -19.73 -0.91
N ASP A 342 2.18 -19.47 0.35
CA ASP A 342 3.36 -18.71 0.74
C ASP A 342 4.69 -19.40 0.41
N GLU A 343 4.65 -20.70 0.15
CA GLU A 343 5.83 -21.44 -0.33
C GLU A 343 6.23 -21.01 -1.75
N LEU A 344 5.27 -20.63 -2.60
CA LEU A 344 5.56 -20.22 -3.98
C LEU A 344 6.42 -18.96 -4.06
N PRO A 345 6.09 -17.84 -3.38
CA PRO A 345 6.98 -16.69 -3.33
C PRO A 345 8.38 -17.02 -2.80
N MET A 346 8.49 -17.89 -1.78
CA MET A 346 9.80 -18.30 -1.23
C MET A 346 10.65 -19.06 -2.26
N ARG A 347 10.04 -19.84 -3.14
CA ARG A 347 10.72 -20.50 -4.27
C ARG A 347 11.09 -19.50 -5.36
N PHE A 348 10.15 -18.64 -5.73
CA PHE A 348 10.33 -17.76 -6.88
C PHE A 348 11.26 -16.57 -6.62
N ILE A 349 11.41 -16.12 -5.37
CA ILE A 349 12.49 -15.16 -5.08
C ILE A 349 13.87 -15.77 -5.33
N ARG A 350 14.07 -17.09 -5.14
CA ARG A 350 15.30 -17.78 -5.53
C ARG A 350 15.43 -17.91 -7.04
N LEU A 351 14.36 -18.32 -7.73
CA LEU A 351 14.32 -18.41 -9.20
C LEU A 351 14.70 -17.08 -9.87
N PHE A 352 14.23 -15.96 -9.35
CA PHE A 352 14.46 -14.64 -9.92
C PHE A 352 15.82 -14.04 -9.57
N ASN A 353 16.44 -14.46 -8.46
CA ASN A 353 17.64 -13.80 -7.93
C ASN A 353 18.91 -14.68 -7.93
N GLU A 354 18.77 -16.00 -7.88
CA GLU A 354 19.92 -16.91 -7.89
C GLU A 354 20.43 -17.15 -9.32
N PRO A 355 21.74 -17.34 -9.53
CA PRO A 355 22.33 -17.51 -10.88
C PRO A 355 21.71 -18.63 -11.71
N ALA A 356 21.44 -19.81 -11.10
CA ALA A 356 20.81 -20.93 -11.79
C ALA A 356 19.38 -20.60 -12.24
N GLY A 357 18.63 -19.87 -11.43
CA GLY A 357 17.27 -19.43 -11.75
C GLY A 357 17.24 -18.43 -12.90
N ARG A 358 18.09 -17.40 -12.85
CA ARG A 358 18.21 -16.41 -13.95
C ARG A 358 18.59 -17.10 -15.27
N LYS A 359 19.52 -18.07 -15.21
CA LYS A 359 19.89 -18.88 -16.38
C LYS A 359 18.69 -19.66 -16.93
N ALA A 360 17.93 -20.36 -16.09
CA ALA A 360 16.75 -21.12 -16.51
C ALA A 360 15.70 -20.23 -17.19
N LEU A 361 15.46 -19.02 -16.68
CA LEU A 361 14.54 -18.03 -17.27
C LEU A 361 15.00 -17.59 -18.67
N ILE A 362 16.29 -17.31 -18.85
CA ILE A 362 16.88 -16.92 -20.14
C ILE A 362 16.80 -18.10 -21.14
N ASP A 363 17.14 -19.30 -20.69
CA ASP A 363 17.07 -20.51 -21.52
C ASP A 363 15.62 -20.83 -21.99
N ALA A 364 14.62 -20.44 -21.19
CA ALA A 364 13.20 -20.50 -21.53
C ALA A 364 12.72 -19.39 -22.48
N GLY A 365 13.60 -18.48 -22.90
CA GLY A 365 13.32 -17.44 -23.89
C GLY A 365 12.93 -16.08 -23.28
N ALA A 366 13.15 -15.87 -21.97
CA ALA A 366 13.00 -14.53 -21.39
C ALA A 366 14.16 -13.61 -21.79
N ASP A 367 13.84 -12.34 -22.08
CA ASP A 367 14.86 -11.32 -22.37
C ASP A 367 15.77 -11.13 -21.15
N PRO A 368 17.10 -11.25 -21.29
CA PRO A 368 18.06 -11.02 -20.22
C PRO A 368 17.86 -9.68 -19.50
N ALA A 369 17.53 -8.60 -20.22
CA ALA A 369 17.30 -7.28 -19.65
C ALA A 369 16.04 -7.24 -18.76
N VAL A 370 15.04 -8.07 -19.03
CA VAL A 370 13.87 -8.24 -18.17
C VAL A 370 14.21 -9.13 -16.98
N VAL A 371 14.98 -10.21 -17.19
CA VAL A 371 15.42 -11.11 -16.11
C VAL A 371 16.22 -10.33 -15.05
N GLU A 372 17.09 -9.42 -15.46
CA GLU A 372 17.79 -8.52 -14.52
C GLU A 372 16.85 -7.69 -13.67
N LYS A 373 15.73 -7.23 -14.24
CA LYS A 373 14.72 -6.42 -13.51
C LYS A 373 13.85 -7.24 -12.56
N LEU A 374 13.87 -8.57 -12.60
CA LEU A 374 13.07 -9.38 -11.68
C LEU A 374 13.51 -9.23 -10.21
N GLU A 375 14.70 -8.73 -9.94
CA GLU A 375 15.11 -8.29 -8.59
C GLU A 375 14.26 -7.12 -8.05
N TRP A 376 13.53 -6.40 -8.91
CA TRP A 376 12.63 -5.32 -8.49
C TRP A 376 11.34 -5.85 -7.87
N LEU A 377 11.12 -7.16 -7.90
CA LEU A 377 10.00 -7.82 -7.24
C LEU A 377 10.45 -8.29 -5.85
N GLY A 378 10.04 -7.58 -4.81
CA GLY A 378 10.11 -8.09 -3.44
C GLY A 378 9.12 -9.23 -3.21
N ILE A 379 9.06 -9.77 -2.02
CA ILE A 379 8.25 -10.97 -1.69
C ILE A 379 6.77 -10.76 -2.05
N SER A 380 6.17 -9.62 -1.65
CA SER A 380 4.78 -9.30 -2.01
C SER A 380 4.59 -9.09 -3.51
N GLY A 381 5.59 -8.56 -4.21
CA GLY A 381 5.58 -8.40 -5.67
C GLY A 381 5.51 -9.75 -6.39
N VAL A 382 6.25 -10.75 -5.91
CA VAL A 382 6.16 -12.13 -6.41
C VAL A 382 4.79 -12.73 -6.10
N GLY A 383 4.25 -12.51 -4.90
CA GLY A 383 2.88 -12.92 -4.56
C GLY A 383 1.84 -12.32 -5.49
N ASN A 384 1.95 -11.03 -5.78
CA ASN A 384 1.10 -10.32 -6.73
C ASN A 384 1.20 -10.89 -8.15
N LEU A 385 2.42 -11.22 -8.62
CA LEU A 385 2.62 -11.86 -9.91
C LEU A 385 1.90 -13.22 -9.98
N ILE A 386 2.05 -14.06 -8.95
CA ILE A 386 1.37 -15.36 -8.87
C ILE A 386 -0.15 -15.17 -8.94
N ALA A 387 -0.69 -14.24 -8.16
CA ALA A 387 -2.12 -13.95 -8.17
C ALA A 387 -2.59 -13.43 -9.54
N ALA A 388 -1.79 -12.58 -10.22
CA ALA A 388 -2.11 -12.07 -11.55
C ALA A 388 -2.10 -13.17 -12.62
N ILE A 389 -1.17 -14.13 -12.55
CA ILE A 389 -1.15 -15.29 -13.45
C ILE A 389 -2.40 -16.15 -13.24
N LYS A 390 -2.74 -16.49 -11.99
CA LYS A 390 -3.93 -17.28 -11.66
C LYS A 390 -5.21 -16.57 -12.11
N PHE A 391 -5.32 -15.28 -11.88
CA PHE A 391 -6.42 -14.43 -12.33
C PHE A 391 -6.56 -14.46 -13.86
N ALA A 392 -5.47 -14.24 -14.60
CA ALA A 392 -5.48 -14.21 -16.06
C ALA A 392 -5.93 -15.56 -16.64
N LYS A 393 -5.46 -16.67 -16.07
CA LYS A 393 -5.86 -18.02 -16.47
C LYS A 393 -7.32 -18.32 -16.12
N TYR A 394 -7.80 -17.90 -14.96
CA TYR A 394 -9.18 -18.11 -14.52
C TYR A 394 -10.21 -17.42 -15.42
N TYR A 395 -9.91 -16.18 -15.81
CA TYR A 395 -10.78 -15.41 -16.70
C TYR A 395 -10.51 -15.67 -18.19
N GLU A 396 -9.63 -16.64 -18.50
CA GLU A 396 -9.26 -17.03 -19.87
C GLU A 396 -8.81 -15.84 -20.76
N LEU A 397 -8.10 -14.89 -20.13
CA LEU A 397 -7.69 -13.64 -20.78
C LEU A 397 -6.74 -13.91 -21.95
N GLY A 398 -6.93 -13.19 -23.05
CA GLY A 398 -6.24 -13.33 -24.32
C GLY A 398 -5.01 -12.42 -24.47
N GLU A 399 -4.48 -12.37 -25.70
CA GLU A 399 -3.25 -11.64 -26.03
C GLU A 399 -3.41 -10.12 -25.99
N ASP A 400 -4.63 -9.64 -26.19
CA ASP A 400 -4.97 -8.22 -26.15
C ASP A 400 -5.29 -7.73 -24.74
N ASP A 401 -5.45 -8.65 -23.76
CA ASP A 401 -5.75 -8.30 -22.39
C ASP A 401 -4.48 -7.98 -21.60
N ILE A 402 -4.49 -6.83 -20.91
CA ILE A 402 -3.43 -6.41 -19.99
C ILE A 402 -3.97 -6.54 -18.56
N VAL A 403 -3.24 -7.30 -17.74
CA VAL A 403 -3.49 -7.41 -16.29
C VAL A 403 -2.45 -6.57 -15.56
N PHE A 404 -2.91 -5.56 -14.86
CA PHE A 404 -2.04 -4.73 -14.01
C PHE A 404 -1.85 -5.36 -12.64
N THR A 405 -0.64 -5.18 -12.11
CA THR A 405 -0.33 -5.50 -10.72
C THR A 405 0.69 -4.49 -10.15
N MET A 406 1.20 -4.74 -8.95
CA MET A 406 2.14 -3.85 -8.29
C MET A 406 3.29 -4.60 -7.63
N PHE A 407 4.50 -4.12 -7.86
CA PHE A 407 5.72 -4.55 -7.19
C PHE A 407 6.09 -3.50 -6.16
N THR A 408 5.62 -3.69 -4.93
CA THR A 408 5.65 -2.68 -3.85
C THR A 408 7.06 -2.21 -3.53
N ASP A 409 8.01 -3.15 -3.47
CA ASP A 409 9.42 -2.97 -3.11
C ASP A 409 10.28 -3.97 -3.91
N SER A 410 11.57 -4.08 -3.58
CA SER A 410 12.50 -4.95 -4.31
C SER A 410 13.25 -5.90 -3.37
N MET A 411 13.96 -6.87 -3.96
CA MET A 411 14.80 -7.82 -3.23
C MET A 411 15.94 -7.19 -2.44
N ALA A 412 16.27 -5.92 -2.69
CA ALA A 412 17.22 -5.16 -1.84
C ALA A 412 16.78 -5.10 -0.36
N MET A 413 15.48 -5.32 -0.09
CA MET A 413 14.88 -5.31 1.25
C MET A 413 14.90 -6.69 1.94
N TYR A 414 15.32 -7.76 1.25
CA TYR A 414 15.10 -9.15 1.64
C TYR A 414 16.33 -10.05 1.42
N GLN A 415 17.54 -9.45 1.43
CA GLN A 415 18.77 -10.22 1.25
C GLN A 415 18.97 -11.24 2.38
N SER A 416 18.58 -10.89 3.61
CA SER A 416 18.58 -11.82 4.75
C SER A 416 17.67 -13.03 4.51
N ARG A 417 16.51 -12.85 3.86
CA ARG A 417 15.59 -13.96 3.54
C ARG A 417 16.18 -14.93 2.51
N LEU A 418 16.91 -14.44 1.50
CA LEU A 418 17.63 -15.32 0.58
C LEU A 418 18.72 -16.12 1.29
N ALA A 419 19.46 -15.49 2.20
CA ALA A 419 20.48 -16.15 2.99
C ALA A 419 19.87 -17.23 3.92
N GLU A 420 18.74 -16.92 4.58
CA GLU A 420 17.98 -17.87 5.41
C GLU A 420 17.50 -19.08 4.61
N LEU A 421 16.91 -18.86 3.42
CA LEU A 421 16.47 -19.93 2.53
C LEU A 421 17.64 -20.79 2.04
N THR A 422 18.82 -20.20 1.80
CA THR A 422 20.02 -20.95 1.43
C THR A 422 20.55 -21.78 2.59
N ALA A 423 20.52 -21.25 3.82
CA ALA A 423 20.90 -21.98 5.01
C ALA A 423 19.94 -23.16 5.30
N GLU A 424 18.63 -22.95 5.11
CA GLU A 424 17.59 -23.96 5.35
C GLU A 424 17.58 -25.07 4.27
N ARG A 425 17.74 -24.70 2.98
CA ARG A 425 17.45 -25.58 1.83
C ARG A 425 18.68 -25.94 1.00
N GLY A 426 19.83 -25.42 1.34
CA GLY A 426 21.07 -25.58 0.60
C GLY A 426 21.16 -24.68 -0.63
N ALA A 427 22.23 -24.85 -1.41
CA ALA A 427 22.50 -24.11 -2.65
C ALA A 427 21.40 -24.36 -3.70
N TYR A 428 21.05 -23.30 -4.44
CA TYR A 428 20.03 -23.37 -5.49
C TYR A 428 20.68 -23.79 -6.81
N ASP A 429 20.39 -25.03 -7.23
CA ASP A 429 20.97 -25.63 -8.43
C ASP A 429 20.05 -25.55 -9.66
N GLN A 430 20.56 -25.96 -10.84
CA GLN A 430 19.82 -25.94 -12.09
C GLN A 430 18.54 -26.80 -12.00
N ARG A 431 18.61 -27.96 -11.33
CA ARG A 431 17.45 -28.87 -11.21
C ARG A 431 16.33 -28.24 -10.37
N GLN A 432 16.68 -27.47 -9.35
CA GLN A 432 15.69 -26.71 -8.56
C GLN A 432 15.11 -25.57 -9.39
N ALA A 433 15.95 -24.86 -10.16
CA ALA A 433 15.53 -23.78 -11.04
C ALA A 433 14.53 -24.24 -12.11
N ASP A 434 14.83 -25.36 -12.79
CA ASP A 434 13.96 -25.95 -13.82
C ASP A 434 12.58 -26.33 -13.24
N ARG A 435 12.58 -26.97 -12.05
CA ARG A 435 11.32 -27.32 -11.36
C ARG A 435 10.49 -26.10 -10.94
N ASP A 436 11.15 -25.05 -10.48
CA ASP A 436 10.45 -23.85 -10.03
C ASP A 436 9.94 -23.04 -11.22
N LEU A 437 10.64 -23.06 -12.36
CA LEU A 437 10.17 -22.48 -13.61
C LEU A 437 8.94 -23.24 -14.15
N ASP A 438 9.00 -24.58 -14.21
CA ASP A 438 7.86 -25.42 -14.61
C ASP A 438 6.65 -25.14 -13.71
N ARG A 439 6.88 -24.96 -12.41
CA ARG A 439 5.82 -24.64 -11.44
C ARG A 439 5.22 -23.26 -11.67
N LEU A 440 6.03 -22.25 -12.00
CA LEU A 440 5.56 -20.90 -12.31
C LEU A 440 4.70 -20.90 -13.60
N ALA A 441 5.18 -21.50 -14.67
CA ALA A 441 4.43 -21.62 -15.93
C ALA A 441 3.17 -22.49 -15.79
N GLY A 442 3.25 -23.53 -14.95
CA GLY A 442 2.17 -24.49 -14.66
C GLY A 442 1.20 -24.08 -13.57
N LEU A 443 1.24 -22.83 -13.06
CA LEU A 443 0.29 -22.37 -12.04
C LEU A 443 -1.16 -22.64 -12.45
N SER A 444 -1.91 -23.29 -11.57
CA SER A 444 -3.34 -23.61 -11.76
C SER A 444 -4.24 -22.44 -11.35
N VAL A 445 -5.54 -22.61 -11.53
CA VAL A 445 -6.58 -21.63 -11.12
C VAL A 445 -7.18 -21.95 -9.74
N ASP A 446 -6.55 -22.85 -8.98
CA ASP A 446 -6.96 -23.16 -7.62
C ASP A 446 -6.98 -21.92 -6.73
N HIS A 447 -7.89 -21.90 -5.75
CA HIS A 447 -8.05 -20.79 -4.82
C HIS A 447 -8.30 -19.42 -5.49
N VAL A 448 -8.88 -19.41 -6.69
CA VAL A 448 -9.47 -18.22 -7.29
C VAL A 448 -10.97 -18.25 -6.98
N PHE A 449 -11.47 -17.20 -6.37
CA PHE A 449 -12.86 -17.09 -5.96
C PHE A 449 -13.48 -15.81 -6.55
N GLU A 450 -14.39 -15.97 -7.52
CA GLU A 450 -15.16 -14.86 -8.06
C GLU A 450 -16.29 -14.50 -7.07
N MET A 451 -16.31 -13.24 -6.64
CA MET A 451 -17.20 -12.78 -5.57
C MET A 451 -18.53 -12.30 -6.13
N THR A 452 -19.61 -12.98 -5.74
CA THR A 452 -20.98 -12.49 -5.95
C THR A 452 -21.26 -11.27 -5.06
N HIS A 453 -22.40 -10.59 -5.31
CA HIS A 453 -22.84 -9.50 -4.44
C HIS A 453 -22.95 -9.92 -2.96
N VAL A 454 -23.41 -11.14 -2.71
CA VAL A 454 -23.54 -11.71 -1.34
C VAL A 454 -22.17 -11.91 -0.71
N ASP A 455 -21.19 -12.41 -1.47
CA ASP A 455 -19.83 -12.64 -0.99
C ASP A 455 -19.11 -11.33 -0.66
N LYS A 456 -19.23 -10.33 -1.55
CA LYS A 456 -18.71 -8.99 -1.31
C LYS A 456 -19.28 -8.39 -0.02
N ARG A 457 -20.60 -8.52 0.20
CA ARG A 457 -21.28 -8.03 1.39
C ARG A 457 -20.87 -8.80 2.64
N ARG A 458 -20.71 -10.12 2.56
CA ARG A 458 -20.19 -10.96 3.64
C ARG A 458 -18.81 -10.47 4.09
N ALA A 459 -17.88 -10.33 3.15
CA ALA A 459 -16.52 -9.86 3.44
C ALA A 459 -16.51 -8.43 4.00
N HIS A 460 -17.33 -7.51 3.44
CA HIS A 460 -17.51 -6.17 3.98
C HIS A 460 -17.99 -6.19 5.45
N ASN A 461 -18.93 -7.05 5.77
CA ASN A 461 -19.51 -7.12 7.11
C ASN A 461 -18.53 -7.67 8.17
N LEU A 462 -17.46 -8.39 7.77
CA LEU A 462 -16.41 -8.81 8.70
C LEU A 462 -15.69 -7.63 9.37
N LYS A 463 -15.73 -6.44 8.76
CA LYS A 463 -15.22 -5.20 9.37
C LYS A 463 -15.88 -4.90 10.71
N TYR A 464 -17.14 -5.32 10.91
CA TYR A 464 -17.89 -5.04 12.11
C TYR A 464 -17.16 -5.50 13.37
N PHE A 465 -16.63 -6.71 13.38
CA PHE A 465 -15.98 -7.28 14.57
C PHE A 465 -14.75 -6.51 15.00
N THR A 466 -13.91 -6.12 14.06
CA THR A 466 -12.68 -5.37 14.37
C THR A 466 -12.96 -3.89 14.64
N TRP A 467 -13.70 -3.26 13.72
CA TRP A 467 -13.76 -1.79 13.72
C TRP A 467 -14.87 -1.23 14.59
N ILE A 468 -16.01 -1.91 14.69
CA ILE A 468 -17.13 -1.46 15.52
C ILE A 468 -16.99 -2.02 16.94
N GLU A 469 -16.94 -3.35 17.09
CA GLU A 469 -16.93 -3.96 18.43
C GLU A 469 -15.64 -3.74 19.21
N GLN A 470 -14.47 -3.91 18.57
CA GLN A 470 -13.19 -3.81 19.27
C GLN A 470 -12.65 -2.37 19.30
N LEU A 471 -12.77 -1.62 18.19
CA LEU A 471 -12.15 -0.30 18.04
C LEU A 471 -13.14 0.87 18.12
N GLY A 472 -14.45 0.63 18.23
CA GLY A 472 -15.46 1.63 18.54
C GLY A 472 -15.77 2.63 17.41
N LYS A 473 -15.50 2.28 16.13
CA LYS A 473 -15.92 3.11 14.99
C LYS A 473 -17.44 3.13 14.85
N ASP A 474 -17.95 4.13 14.13
CA ASP A 474 -19.39 4.32 13.96
C ASP A 474 -19.98 3.30 12.96
N LEU A 475 -21.01 2.56 13.39
CA LEU A 475 -21.75 1.64 12.55
C LEU A 475 -22.43 2.33 11.35
N SER A 476 -22.83 3.60 11.51
CA SER A 476 -23.43 4.36 10.40
C SER A 476 -22.45 4.59 9.26
N GLU A 477 -21.16 4.77 9.56
CA GLU A 477 -20.11 4.88 8.56
C GLU A 477 -19.86 3.55 7.84
N LEU A 478 -19.82 2.42 8.57
CA LEU A 478 -19.71 1.09 7.95
C LEU A 478 -20.85 0.84 6.96
N ARG A 479 -22.08 1.25 7.31
CA ARG A 479 -23.25 1.16 6.43
C ARG A 479 -23.10 2.08 5.22
N ALA A 480 -22.64 3.33 5.41
CA ALA A 480 -22.46 4.29 4.33
C ALA A 480 -21.44 3.80 3.28
N GLN A 481 -20.37 3.11 3.69
CA GLN A 481 -19.42 2.48 2.76
C GLN A 481 -20.09 1.53 1.76
N TRP A 482 -21.17 0.88 2.17
CA TRP A 482 -21.88 -0.08 1.33
C TRP A 482 -23.12 0.52 0.67
N ASP A 483 -23.98 1.16 1.46
CA ASP A 483 -25.31 1.60 1.03
C ASP A 483 -25.26 2.94 0.27
N ASP A 484 -24.31 3.82 0.59
CA ASP A 484 -24.16 5.15 0.01
C ASP A 484 -22.82 5.32 -0.74
N TYR A 485 -22.56 4.39 -1.66
CA TYR A 485 -21.32 4.30 -2.41
C TYR A 485 -20.89 5.63 -3.04
N ARG A 486 -21.83 6.33 -3.69
CA ARG A 486 -21.53 7.57 -4.42
C ARG A 486 -21.06 8.69 -3.51
N ASN A 487 -21.73 8.90 -2.40
CA ASN A 487 -21.37 9.97 -1.47
C ASN A 487 -20.17 9.58 -0.61
N TYR A 488 -20.04 8.31 -0.23
CA TYR A 488 -18.90 7.88 0.57
C TYR A 488 -17.61 7.79 -0.27
N TRP A 489 -17.51 6.87 -1.20
CA TRP A 489 -16.28 6.68 -2.00
C TRP A 489 -16.10 7.78 -3.05
N GLY A 490 -17.15 8.16 -3.77
CA GLY A 490 -17.09 9.27 -4.73
C GLY A 490 -16.86 10.62 -4.06
N GLY A 491 -17.43 10.85 -2.87
CA GLY A 491 -17.14 12.03 -2.05
C GLY A 491 -15.67 12.09 -1.63
N LEU A 492 -15.10 10.96 -1.18
CA LEU A 492 -13.67 10.83 -0.87
C LEU A 492 -12.79 11.18 -2.09
N HIS A 493 -13.07 10.56 -3.24
CA HIS A 493 -12.33 10.78 -4.48
C HIS A 493 -12.40 12.26 -4.92
N GLY A 494 -13.55 12.92 -4.70
CA GLY A 494 -13.75 14.33 -4.98
C GLY A 494 -12.91 15.30 -4.14
N GLN A 495 -12.34 14.86 -3.02
CA GLN A 495 -11.56 15.73 -2.13
C GLN A 495 -10.15 16.06 -2.65
N VAL A 496 -9.64 15.37 -3.67
CA VAL A 496 -8.27 15.57 -4.21
C VAL A 496 -8.01 17.04 -4.54
N GLY A 497 -8.92 17.68 -5.26
CA GLY A 497 -8.77 19.09 -5.65
C GLY A 497 -8.76 20.07 -4.49
N ALA A 498 -9.61 19.83 -3.48
CA ALA A 498 -9.64 20.65 -2.26
C ALA A 498 -8.35 20.49 -1.44
N LEU A 499 -7.83 19.27 -1.36
CA LEU A 499 -6.56 19.00 -0.68
C LEU A 499 -5.38 19.66 -1.40
N ASP A 500 -5.33 19.59 -2.74
CA ASP A 500 -4.31 20.26 -3.53
C ASP A 500 -4.36 21.79 -3.32
N GLY A 501 -5.56 22.40 -3.32
CA GLY A 501 -5.73 23.82 -3.03
C GLY A 501 -5.23 24.23 -1.64
N LEU A 502 -5.50 23.41 -0.60
CA LEU A 502 -4.97 23.65 0.75
C LEU A 502 -3.43 23.58 0.82
N ILE A 503 -2.82 22.66 0.08
CA ILE A 503 -1.36 22.53 -0.01
C ILE A 503 -0.77 23.74 -0.75
N GLU A 504 -1.39 24.19 -1.85
CA GLU A 504 -0.94 25.37 -2.61
C GLU A 504 -1.01 26.64 -1.77
N ASP A 505 -2.11 26.86 -1.06
CA ASP A 505 -2.28 27.99 -0.15
C ASP A 505 -1.24 27.97 0.99
N PHE A 506 -1.01 26.79 1.57
CA PHE A 506 0.01 26.61 2.61
C PHE A 506 1.41 26.95 2.09
N ASN A 507 1.79 26.43 0.93
CA ASN A 507 3.09 26.71 0.32
C ASN A 507 3.25 28.18 -0.08
N ALA A 508 2.20 28.84 -0.54
CA ALA A 508 2.22 30.26 -0.88
C ALA A 508 2.52 31.14 0.36
N GLU A 509 2.03 30.72 1.54
CA GLU A 509 2.33 31.39 2.80
C GLU A 509 3.75 31.08 3.30
N VAL A 510 4.26 29.87 3.09
CA VAL A 510 5.65 29.47 3.42
C VAL A 510 6.66 30.27 2.58
N LEU A 511 6.36 30.60 1.34
CA LEU A 511 7.22 31.33 0.41
C LEU A 511 7.22 32.85 0.61
N ARG A 512 6.23 33.41 1.31
CA ARG A 512 6.16 34.84 1.72
C ARG A 512 7.08 35.14 2.89
#